data_0fe7a3d527631b6e807a8905a571e233
#
_entry.id   0fe7a3d527631b6e807a8905a571e233
#
_cell.length_a   1.000
_cell.length_b   1.000
_cell.length_c   1.000
_cell.angle_alpha   90.00
_cell.angle_beta   90.00
_cell.angle_gamma   90.00
#
_symmetry.space_group_name_H-M   'P 1'
#
loop_
_entity.id
_entity.type
_entity.pdbx_description
1 polymer ?
#
loop_
_entity_poly.entity_id
_entity_poly.type
_entity_poly.pdbx_seq_one_letter_code
_entity_poly.pdbx_strand_id
1 'polypeptide(L)'
;MIIISGIMICHHYKDSAEQNEMYENLVEIVEKTEISEDMESKVTESTEEETYSVQYDELFQQNPDMVGWIKIEDTKINYPVMQSIDEPNFYLKHGFDKSYTDYGCPYVQENCDVFAPSDNLVIYGHHMNDGSMFAALDDYKSKSFWKEHKTITFDTLTQHNEYEIVAVFKTVVYTSSPESFKYYHFTDAETEAEFNDYIAKCKELALYDTGVSAEYGDKLITLSTCEYSQTNGRIVVVAKMMK
;
A
#
# COMPACT_ATOMS: atom_id res chain seq x y z
N MET A 1 -33.40 19.04 9.13
CA MET A 1 -32.16 18.33 9.49
C MET A 1 -32.22 16.81 9.32
N ILE A 2 -33.26 16.09 9.74
CA ILE A 2 -33.35 14.61 9.65
C ILE A 2 -33.30 14.09 8.19
N ILE A 3 -33.93 14.76 7.23
CA ILE A 3 -33.99 14.34 5.83
C ILE A 3 -32.60 14.44 5.16
N ILE A 4 -31.83 15.49 5.45
CA ILE A 4 -30.47 15.67 4.89
C ILE A 4 -29.52 14.61 5.42
N SER A 5 -29.64 14.24 6.70
CA SER A 5 -28.85 13.17 7.32
C SER A 5 -29.16 11.80 6.69
N GLY A 6 -30.44 11.52 6.38
CA GLY A 6 -30.84 10.27 5.73
C GLY A 6 -30.30 10.15 4.31
N ILE A 7 -30.29 11.23 3.52
CA ILE A 7 -29.74 11.25 2.17
C ILE A 7 -28.21 11.03 2.18
N MET A 8 -27.51 11.67 3.11
CA MET A 8 -26.05 11.48 3.25
C MET A 8 -25.69 10.04 3.64
N ILE A 9 -26.47 9.45 4.54
CA ILE A 9 -26.29 8.04 4.95
C ILE A 9 -26.53 7.10 3.76
N CYS A 10 -27.61 7.28 3.01
CA CYS A 10 -27.88 6.47 1.82
C CYS A 10 -26.80 6.62 0.76
N HIS A 11 -26.29 7.83 0.56
CA HIS A 11 -25.18 8.08 -0.39
C HIS A 11 -23.91 7.35 0.03
N HIS A 12 -23.56 7.41 1.30
CA HIS A 12 -22.38 6.73 1.85
C HIS A 12 -22.48 5.19 1.70
N TYR A 13 -23.64 4.60 2.00
CA TYR A 13 -23.84 3.14 1.78
C TYR A 13 -23.80 2.73 0.32
N LYS A 14 -24.29 3.59 -0.57
CA LYS A 14 -24.25 3.34 -2.01
C LYS A 14 -22.81 3.41 -2.53
N ASP A 15 -22.06 4.44 -2.16
CA ASP A 15 -20.65 4.60 -2.49
C ASP A 15 -19.82 3.40 -2.00
N SER A 16 -20.05 2.97 -0.74
CA SER A 16 -19.41 1.78 -0.17
C SER A 16 -19.68 0.51 -1.01
N ALA A 17 -20.92 0.28 -1.40
CA ALA A 17 -21.27 -0.90 -2.17
C ALA A 17 -20.66 -0.86 -3.58
N GLU A 18 -20.72 0.29 -4.25
CA GLU A 18 -20.15 0.49 -5.59
C GLU A 18 -18.62 0.32 -5.58
N GLN A 19 -17.93 0.85 -4.56
CA GLN A 19 -16.48 0.69 -4.43
C GLN A 19 -16.08 -0.75 -4.12
N ASN A 20 -16.77 -1.42 -3.21
CA ASN A 20 -16.50 -2.83 -2.91
C ASN A 20 -16.70 -3.72 -4.13
N GLU A 21 -17.81 -3.55 -4.88
CA GLU A 21 -18.06 -4.28 -6.12
C GLU A 21 -16.97 -4.02 -7.17
N MET A 22 -16.53 -2.77 -7.32
CA MET A 22 -15.44 -2.42 -8.24
C MET A 22 -14.16 -3.15 -7.86
N TYR A 23 -13.70 -3.08 -6.60
CA TYR A 23 -12.45 -3.73 -6.19
C TYR A 23 -12.54 -5.25 -6.22
N GLU A 24 -13.69 -5.86 -5.88
CA GLU A 24 -13.92 -7.30 -6.05
C GLU A 24 -13.79 -7.73 -7.51
N ASN A 25 -14.34 -6.95 -8.44
CA ASN A 25 -14.22 -7.22 -9.89
C ASN A 25 -12.74 -7.12 -10.36
N LEU A 26 -11.96 -6.15 -9.86
CA LEU A 26 -10.53 -6.04 -10.19
C LEU A 26 -9.75 -7.27 -9.69
N VAL A 27 -10.01 -7.73 -8.46
CA VAL A 27 -9.43 -8.97 -7.91
C VAL A 27 -9.78 -10.18 -8.79
N GLU A 28 -11.04 -10.32 -9.22
CA GLU A 28 -11.44 -11.42 -10.10
C GLU A 28 -10.71 -11.42 -11.44
N ILE A 29 -10.39 -10.24 -12.00
CA ILE A 29 -9.61 -10.13 -13.25
C ILE A 29 -8.21 -10.68 -13.03
N VAL A 30 -7.54 -10.25 -11.95
CA VAL A 30 -6.20 -10.72 -11.60
C VAL A 30 -6.17 -12.23 -11.37
N GLU A 31 -7.07 -12.77 -10.54
CA GLU A 31 -7.13 -14.20 -10.23
C GLU A 31 -7.44 -15.07 -11.47
N LYS A 32 -8.29 -14.60 -12.38
CA LYS A 32 -8.59 -15.33 -13.62
C LYS A 32 -7.38 -15.40 -14.54
N THR A 33 -6.58 -14.35 -14.58
CA THR A 33 -5.35 -14.33 -15.39
C THR A 33 -4.30 -15.28 -14.82
N GLU A 34 -4.09 -15.30 -13.50
CA GLU A 34 -3.21 -16.27 -12.82
C GLU A 34 -3.57 -17.73 -13.16
N ILE A 35 -4.86 -18.09 -13.09
CA ILE A 35 -5.33 -19.45 -13.39
C ILE A 35 -5.13 -19.83 -14.86
N SER A 36 -5.32 -18.89 -15.79
CA SER A 36 -5.14 -19.15 -17.22
C SER A 36 -3.66 -19.39 -17.58
N GLU A 37 -2.76 -18.70 -16.95
CA GLU A 37 -1.30 -18.85 -17.14
C GLU A 37 -0.77 -20.16 -16.56
N ASP A 38 -1.22 -20.60 -15.40
CA ASP A 38 -0.90 -21.91 -14.82
C ASP A 38 -1.32 -23.08 -15.75
N MET A 39 -2.33 -22.87 -16.57
CA MET A 39 -2.77 -23.86 -17.58
C MET A 39 -1.94 -23.80 -18.87
N GLU A 40 -1.47 -22.62 -19.29
CA GLU A 40 -0.64 -22.43 -20.49
C GLU A 40 0.86 -22.67 -20.25
N SER A 41 1.39 -22.34 -19.06
CA SER A 41 2.81 -22.54 -18.70
C SER A 41 3.27 -24.00 -18.68
N LYS A 42 2.34 -24.96 -18.76
CA LYS A 42 2.68 -26.36 -19.04
C LYS A 42 3.14 -26.62 -20.48
N VAL A 43 3.15 -25.62 -21.34
CA VAL A 43 3.42 -25.76 -22.77
C VAL A 43 4.64 -24.92 -23.25
N THR A 44 5.06 -23.87 -22.54
CA THR A 44 6.21 -23.02 -22.95
C THR A 44 6.98 -22.52 -21.73
N GLU A 45 8.31 -22.62 -21.74
CA GLU A 45 9.20 -21.94 -20.81
C GLU A 45 9.15 -20.41 -21.07
N SER A 46 8.18 -19.70 -20.47
CA SER A 46 8.21 -18.25 -20.36
C SER A 46 9.05 -17.84 -19.14
N THR A 47 9.79 -16.73 -19.24
CA THR A 47 10.53 -16.18 -18.09
C THR A 47 9.54 -15.59 -17.10
N GLU A 48 9.82 -15.64 -15.80
CA GLU A 48 8.93 -15.12 -14.73
C GLU A 48 8.51 -13.64 -14.97
N GLU A 49 9.37 -12.80 -15.58
CA GLU A 49 9.07 -11.40 -15.91
C GLU A 49 7.94 -11.23 -16.94
N GLU A 50 7.81 -12.13 -17.92
CA GLU A 50 6.75 -12.07 -18.92
C GLU A 50 5.38 -12.41 -18.32
N THR A 51 5.34 -13.30 -17.35
CA THR A 51 4.12 -13.76 -16.70
C THR A 51 3.41 -12.62 -15.93
N TYR A 52 4.14 -11.87 -15.10
CA TYR A 52 3.57 -10.77 -14.31
C TYR A 52 3.10 -9.59 -15.16
N SER A 53 3.76 -9.29 -16.27
CA SER A 53 3.32 -8.25 -17.22
C SER A 53 1.93 -8.54 -17.76
N VAL A 54 1.63 -9.77 -18.13
CA VAL A 54 0.33 -10.17 -18.68
C VAL A 54 -0.78 -10.08 -17.63
N GLN A 55 -0.49 -10.44 -16.37
CA GLN A 55 -1.46 -10.46 -15.28
C GLN A 55 -2.13 -9.10 -15.04
N TYR A 56 -1.38 -7.99 -15.20
CA TYR A 56 -1.88 -6.63 -14.93
C TYR A 56 -2.20 -5.83 -16.19
N ASP A 57 -1.93 -6.36 -17.38
CA ASP A 57 -2.11 -5.64 -18.67
C ASP A 57 -3.52 -5.10 -18.86
N GLU A 58 -4.54 -5.93 -18.58
CA GLU A 58 -5.94 -5.51 -18.73
C GLU A 58 -6.26 -4.32 -17.81
N LEU A 59 -5.78 -4.34 -16.59
CA LEU A 59 -6.01 -3.27 -15.61
C LEU A 59 -5.21 -2.01 -15.98
N PHE A 60 -3.96 -2.17 -16.41
CA PHE A 60 -3.15 -1.06 -16.89
C PHE A 60 -3.75 -0.36 -18.11
N GLN A 61 -4.37 -1.11 -19.03
CA GLN A 61 -5.09 -0.52 -20.17
C GLN A 61 -6.33 0.27 -19.73
N GLN A 62 -7.02 -0.15 -18.65
CA GLN A 62 -8.16 0.59 -18.10
C GLN A 62 -7.69 1.87 -17.38
N ASN A 63 -6.58 1.83 -16.65
CA ASN A 63 -6.01 3.00 -16.00
C ASN A 63 -4.46 2.95 -15.99
N PRO A 64 -3.82 3.72 -16.88
CA PRO A 64 -2.34 3.77 -17.00
C PRO A 64 -1.61 4.40 -15.80
N ASP A 65 -2.32 4.97 -14.82
CA ASP A 65 -1.72 5.44 -13.57
C ASP A 65 -1.45 4.27 -12.59
N MET A 66 -1.87 3.05 -12.92
CA MET A 66 -1.57 1.86 -12.13
C MET A 66 -0.08 1.54 -12.22
N VAL A 67 0.56 1.36 -11.07
CA VAL A 67 2.00 1.05 -10.96
C VAL A 67 2.27 -0.31 -10.32
N GLY A 68 1.24 -0.97 -9.78
CA GLY A 68 1.38 -2.28 -9.19
C GLY A 68 0.15 -2.74 -8.43
N TRP A 69 0.32 -3.83 -7.68
CA TRP A 69 -0.71 -4.46 -6.86
C TRP A 69 -0.17 -4.78 -5.48
N ILE A 70 -0.91 -4.45 -4.42
CA ILE A 70 -0.51 -4.73 -3.04
C ILE A 70 -1.43 -5.75 -2.40
N LYS A 71 -0.85 -6.73 -1.71
CA LYS A 71 -1.58 -7.77 -0.99
C LYS A 71 -0.93 -8.09 0.35
N ILE A 72 -1.77 -8.29 1.37
CA ILE A 72 -1.38 -8.91 2.64
C ILE A 72 -2.32 -10.08 2.87
N GLU A 73 -1.77 -11.29 2.88
CA GLU A 73 -2.54 -12.53 3.00
C GLU A 73 -3.44 -12.52 4.25
N ASP A 74 -4.61 -13.15 4.13
CA ASP A 74 -5.62 -13.26 5.18
C ASP A 74 -6.13 -11.90 5.71
N THR A 75 -5.97 -10.82 4.93
CA THR A 75 -6.53 -9.49 5.21
C THR A 75 -7.36 -8.98 4.03
N LYS A 76 -8.02 -7.83 4.21
CA LYS A 76 -8.71 -7.15 3.10
C LYS A 76 -7.76 -6.34 2.19
N ILE A 77 -6.48 -6.23 2.53
CA ILE A 77 -5.53 -5.50 1.67
C ILE A 77 -5.19 -6.37 0.48
N ASN A 78 -5.87 -6.09 -0.63
CA ASN A 78 -5.72 -6.74 -1.94
C ASN A 78 -6.22 -5.75 -3.00
N TYR A 79 -5.35 -4.81 -3.41
CA TYR A 79 -5.74 -3.62 -4.18
C TYR A 79 -4.70 -3.24 -5.25
N PRO A 80 -5.16 -2.66 -6.39
CA PRO A 80 -4.25 -1.94 -7.27
C PRO A 80 -3.60 -0.78 -6.52
N VAL A 81 -2.40 -0.43 -6.92
CA VAL A 81 -1.67 0.73 -6.41
C VAL A 81 -1.43 1.69 -7.56
N MET A 82 -1.81 2.93 -7.33
CA MET A 82 -1.79 4.00 -8.33
C MET A 82 -0.64 4.96 -8.08
N GLN A 83 -0.26 5.75 -9.10
CA GLN A 83 0.60 6.91 -8.90
C GLN A 83 0.18 8.04 -9.85
N SER A 84 0.03 9.24 -9.31
CA SER A 84 -0.18 10.47 -10.08
C SER A 84 0.92 11.46 -9.72
N ILE A 85 1.86 11.66 -10.65
CA ILE A 85 3.01 12.57 -10.45
C ILE A 85 2.56 14.03 -10.60
N ASP A 86 1.72 14.32 -11.61
CA ASP A 86 1.30 15.68 -11.93
C ASP A 86 0.24 16.23 -10.98
N GLU A 87 -0.55 15.34 -10.35
CA GLU A 87 -1.60 15.70 -9.39
C GLU A 87 -1.38 14.93 -8.07
N PRO A 88 -0.48 15.41 -7.17
CA PRO A 88 -0.23 14.78 -5.89
C PRO A 88 -1.51 14.54 -5.08
N ASN A 89 -1.63 13.34 -4.48
CA ASN A 89 -2.80 12.91 -3.73
C ASN A 89 -4.12 12.79 -4.53
N PHE A 90 -4.08 12.73 -5.88
CA PHE A 90 -5.28 12.53 -6.68
C PHE A 90 -6.10 11.33 -6.19
N TYR A 91 -5.44 10.18 -6.00
CA TYR A 91 -6.07 8.94 -5.56
C TYR A 91 -6.48 8.91 -4.07
N LEU A 92 -6.22 9.99 -3.32
CA LEU A 92 -6.81 10.15 -1.99
C LEU A 92 -8.34 10.27 -2.05
N LYS A 93 -8.90 10.76 -3.17
CA LYS A 93 -10.33 10.99 -3.35
C LYS A 93 -10.86 10.46 -4.69
N HIS A 94 -10.10 9.61 -5.36
CA HIS A 94 -10.51 9.00 -6.62
C HIS A 94 -10.22 7.49 -6.57
N GLY A 95 -11.20 6.71 -7.04
CA GLY A 95 -11.08 5.27 -7.20
C GLY A 95 -10.18 4.88 -8.38
N PHE A 96 -10.05 3.57 -8.61
CA PHE A 96 -9.31 3.04 -9.75
C PHE A 96 -9.82 3.59 -11.10
N ASP A 97 -11.12 3.79 -11.24
CA ASP A 97 -11.79 4.32 -12.45
C ASP A 97 -11.72 5.85 -12.57
N LYS A 98 -10.95 6.51 -11.69
CA LYS A 98 -10.83 7.97 -11.56
C LYS A 98 -12.13 8.68 -11.15
N SER A 99 -13.17 7.96 -10.78
CA SER A 99 -14.37 8.56 -10.19
C SER A 99 -14.09 9.10 -8.78
N TYR A 100 -14.78 10.21 -8.42
CA TYR A 100 -14.66 10.75 -7.07
C TYR A 100 -15.31 9.81 -6.06
N THR A 101 -14.56 9.45 -5.02
CA THR A 101 -15.03 8.64 -3.90
C THR A 101 -14.25 8.97 -2.62
N ASP A 102 -14.88 8.80 -1.46
CA ASP A 102 -14.22 8.94 -0.16
C ASP A 102 -13.31 7.76 0.17
N TYR A 103 -13.40 6.64 -0.55
CA TYR A 103 -12.57 5.46 -0.41
C TYR A 103 -11.17 5.66 -1.00
N GLY A 104 -11.07 6.43 -2.09
CA GLY A 104 -9.82 6.56 -2.82
C GLY A 104 -9.32 5.23 -3.39
N CYS A 105 -8.06 5.19 -3.73
CA CYS A 105 -7.31 3.99 -4.09
C CYS A 105 -5.93 4.06 -3.42
N PRO A 106 -5.31 2.96 -2.98
CA PRO A 106 -3.91 2.99 -2.52
C PRO A 106 -3.00 3.62 -3.58
N TYR A 107 -2.08 4.48 -3.16
CA TYR A 107 -1.22 5.19 -4.10
C TYR A 107 0.18 5.44 -3.57
N VAL A 108 1.15 5.41 -4.48
CA VAL A 108 2.55 5.76 -4.22
C VAL A 108 2.71 7.27 -4.19
N GLN A 109 3.52 7.76 -3.26
CA GLN A 109 3.89 9.18 -3.16
C GLN A 109 4.55 9.65 -4.47
N GLU A 110 4.26 10.87 -4.88
CA GLU A 110 4.63 11.43 -6.19
C GLU A 110 6.13 11.52 -6.46
N ASN A 111 6.96 11.61 -5.42
CA ASN A 111 8.42 11.71 -5.53
C ASN A 111 9.15 10.36 -5.41
N CYS A 112 8.41 9.25 -5.34
CA CYS A 112 8.98 7.90 -5.43
C CYS A 112 9.01 7.44 -6.88
N ASP A 113 10.06 6.74 -7.27
CA ASP A 113 10.13 6.03 -8.55
C ASP A 113 9.88 4.54 -8.31
N VAL A 114 8.89 3.97 -9.01
CA VAL A 114 8.53 2.54 -8.89
C VAL A 114 9.32 1.69 -9.88
N PHE A 115 9.70 2.24 -11.03
CA PHE A 115 10.33 1.49 -12.14
C PHE A 115 11.86 1.45 -12.04
N ALA A 116 12.49 2.58 -11.59
CA ALA A 116 13.87 2.59 -11.12
C ALA A 116 13.82 2.79 -9.60
N PRO A 117 13.51 1.72 -8.83
CA PRO A 117 12.87 1.87 -7.53
C PRO A 117 13.71 2.68 -6.57
N SER A 118 13.09 3.73 -6.03
CA SER A 118 13.57 4.50 -4.88
C SER A 118 13.99 3.56 -3.74
N ASP A 119 14.82 4.02 -2.81
CA ASP A 119 15.20 3.21 -1.64
C ASP A 119 14.00 2.90 -0.74
N ASN A 120 12.96 3.75 -0.77
CA ASN A 120 11.73 3.54 -0.02
C ASN A 120 10.51 4.04 -0.82
N LEU A 121 9.62 3.15 -1.19
CA LEU A 121 8.32 3.49 -1.76
C LEU A 121 7.31 3.76 -0.64
N VAL A 122 6.82 4.99 -0.55
CA VAL A 122 5.79 5.36 0.43
C VAL A 122 4.41 5.20 -0.20
N ILE A 123 3.59 4.31 0.36
CA ILE A 123 2.26 3.96 -0.15
C ILE A 123 1.20 4.37 0.88
N TYR A 124 0.26 5.18 0.46
CA TYR A 124 -0.86 5.66 1.25
C TYR A 124 -2.14 4.92 0.92
N GLY A 125 -2.98 4.72 1.91
CA GLY A 125 -4.34 4.22 1.74
C GLY A 125 -5.24 4.68 2.89
N HIS A 126 -6.54 4.80 2.65
CA HIS A 126 -7.49 5.16 3.68
C HIS A 126 -7.66 4.07 4.74
N HIS A 127 -8.00 4.48 5.95
CA HIS A 127 -8.55 3.61 6.98
C HIS A 127 -10.08 3.77 6.97
N MET A 128 -10.77 2.86 6.31
CA MET A 128 -12.21 2.90 6.21
C MET A 128 -12.87 2.18 7.39
N ASN A 129 -14.03 2.69 7.83
CA ASN A 129 -14.76 2.13 8.97
C ASN A 129 -15.35 0.73 8.72
N ASP A 130 -15.54 0.35 7.45
CA ASP A 130 -15.99 -0.99 7.05
C ASP A 130 -14.84 -2.00 6.97
N GLY A 131 -13.62 -1.58 7.32
CA GLY A 131 -12.42 -2.38 7.34
C GLY A 131 -11.76 -2.55 5.97
N SER A 132 -12.21 -1.82 4.94
CA SER A 132 -11.59 -1.80 3.62
C SER A 132 -10.37 -0.87 3.55
N MET A 133 -9.74 -0.82 2.39
CA MET A 133 -8.50 -0.11 2.12
C MET A 133 -7.39 -0.57 3.07
N PHE A 134 -6.66 0.35 3.69
CA PHE A 134 -5.57 0.06 4.62
C PHE A 134 -5.99 -0.06 6.09
N ALA A 135 -7.29 -0.26 6.35
CA ALA A 135 -7.78 -0.39 7.73
C ALA A 135 -7.11 -1.55 8.50
N ALA A 136 -6.81 -2.67 7.84
CA ALA A 136 -6.13 -3.82 8.45
C ALA A 136 -4.71 -3.50 8.95
N LEU A 137 -4.07 -2.39 8.53
CA LEU A 137 -2.80 -1.96 9.11
C LEU A 137 -2.94 -1.63 10.61
N ASP A 138 -4.13 -1.28 11.08
CA ASP A 138 -4.39 -1.01 12.49
C ASP A 138 -4.22 -2.26 13.37
N ASP A 139 -4.45 -3.45 12.82
CA ASP A 139 -4.29 -4.73 13.51
C ASP A 139 -2.82 -5.05 13.83
N TYR A 140 -1.88 -4.46 13.08
CA TYR A 140 -0.44 -4.55 13.39
C TYR A 140 -0.03 -3.86 14.68
N LYS A 141 -0.92 -3.15 15.38
CA LYS A 141 -0.68 -2.76 16.78
C LYS A 141 -0.48 -3.98 17.69
N SER A 142 -1.00 -5.14 17.27
CA SER A 142 -0.83 -6.42 17.95
C SER A 142 0.37 -7.19 17.41
N LYS A 143 1.33 -7.50 18.29
CA LYS A 143 2.46 -8.39 17.95
C LYS A 143 1.99 -9.79 17.50
N SER A 144 0.83 -10.28 17.97
CA SER A 144 0.29 -11.58 17.54
C SER A 144 -0.17 -11.52 16.08
N PHE A 145 -0.82 -10.45 15.68
CA PHE A 145 -1.22 -10.26 14.28
C PHE A 145 0.02 -10.21 13.36
N TRP A 146 1.04 -9.42 13.71
CA TRP A 146 2.29 -9.40 12.95
C TRP A 146 2.94 -10.78 12.81
N LYS A 147 2.91 -11.64 13.83
CA LYS A 147 3.49 -12.99 13.74
C LYS A 147 2.82 -13.88 12.69
N GLU A 148 1.56 -13.65 12.42
CA GLU A 148 0.77 -14.36 11.43
C GLU A 148 0.85 -13.70 10.03
N HIS A 149 1.17 -12.39 9.97
CA HIS A 149 1.22 -11.57 8.75
C HIS A 149 2.56 -10.83 8.66
N LYS A 150 3.67 -11.57 8.45
CA LYS A 150 5.03 -11.00 8.47
C LYS A 150 5.44 -10.35 7.16
N THR A 151 4.76 -10.72 6.07
CA THR A 151 5.12 -10.34 4.71
C THR A 151 4.02 -9.52 4.05
N ILE A 152 4.45 -8.68 3.14
CA ILE A 152 3.61 -7.87 2.26
C ILE A 152 4.06 -8.19 0.84
N THR A 153 3.13 -8.52 -0.04
CA THR A 153 3.39 -8.61 -1.47
C THR A 153 3.12 -7.26 -2.12
N PHE A 154 4.07 -6.76 -2.89
CA PHE A 154 3.87 -5.61 -3.76
C PHE A 154 4.44 -5.93 -5.13
N ASP A 155 3.57 -6.30 -6.04
CA ASP A 155 3.91 -6.55 -7.43
C ASP A 155 3.94 -5.23 -8.19
N THR A 156 5.01 -4.99 -8.90
CA THR A 156 5.01 -3.97 -9.96
C THR A 156 4.37 -4.56 -11.21
N LEU A 157 4.25 -3.79 -12.27
CA LEU A 157 3.71 -4.30 -13.54
C LEU A 157 4.58 -5.40 -14.19
N THR A 158 5.82 -5.60 -13.70
CA THR A 158 6.80 -6.49 -14.32
C THR A 158 7.50 -7.42 -13.35
N GLN A 159 7.32 -7.26 -12.04
CA GLN A 159 8.07 -8.00 -11.02
C GLN A 159 7.19 -8.34 -9.83
N HIS A 160 7.28 -9.59 -9.40
CA HIS A 160 6.76 -10.04 -8.11
C HIS A 160 7.76 -9.71 -7.02
N ASN A 161 7.32 -9.06 -5.95
CA ASN A 161 8.19 -8.71 -4.84
C ASN A 161 7.50 -8.99 -3.50
N GLU A 162 8.20 -9.72 -2.63
CA GLU A 162 7.81 -9.91 -1.25
C GLU A 162 8.66 -9.02 -0.33
N TYR A 163 8.01 -8.47 0.69
CA TYR A 163 8.64 -7.59 1.67
C TYR A 163 8.42 -8.11 3.09
N GLU A 164 9.49 -8.21 3.87
CA GLU A 164 9.43 -8.61 5.29
C GLU A 164 9.36 -7.37 6.19
N ILE A 165 8.42 -7.37 7.15
CA ILE A 165 8.15 -6.23 8.02
C ILE A 165 9.32 -6.00 8.99
N VAL A 166 9.93 -4.81 8.90
CA VAL A 166 11.04 -4.33 9.73
C VAL A 166 10.53 -3.64 10.99
N ALA A 167 9.53 -2.75 10.84
CA ALA A 167 9.01 -1.95 11.95
C ALA A 167 7.54 -1.59 11.75
N VAL A 168 6.79 -1.54 12.86
CA VAL A 168 5.44 -0.99 12.93
C VAL A 168 5.43 0.06 14.03
N PHE A 169 5.01 1.28 13.70
CA PHE A 169 4.98 2.37 14.68
C PHE A 169 3.81 3.33 14.45
N LYS A 170 3.53 4.13 15.48
CA LYS A 170 2.57 5.23 15.42
C LYS A 170 3.31 6.56 15.40
N THR A 171 2.79 7.49 14.62
CA THR A 171 3.31 8.87 14.58
C THR A 171 2.18 9.86 14.35
N VAL A 172 2.49 11.15 14.42
CA VAL A 172 1.57 12.24 14.14
C VAL A 172 2.14 13.08 12.99
N VAL A 173 1.31 13.38 12.01
CA VAL A 173 1.69 14.22 10.86
C VAL A 173 1.11 15.63 10.98
N TYR A 174 1.52 16.55 10.10
CA TYR A 174 1.06 17.96 10.09
C TYR A 174 1.29 18.70 11.40
N THR A 175 2.37 18.37 12.11
CA THR A 175 2.79 19.07 13.31
C THR A 175 4.13 19.73 13.10
N SER A 176 4.34 20.91 13.72
CA SER A 176 5.63 21.59 13.75
C SER A 176 6.53 21.07 14.88
N SER A 177 6.10 20.06 15.64
CA SER A 177 6.91 19.46 16.68
C SER A 177 8.17 18.83 16.09
N PRO A 178 9.36 19.16 16.59
CA PRO A 178 10.60 18.53 16.18
C PRO A 178 10.66 17.03 16.53
N GLU A 179 9.79 16.56 17.42
CA GLU A 179 9.67 15.15 17.81
C GLU A 179 8.85 14.31 16.81
N SER A 180 8.16 14.97 15.86
CA SER A 180 7.37 14.28 14.83
C SER A 180 8.31 13.66 13.81
N PHE A 181 8.30 12.33 13.72
CA PHE A 181 9.06 11.62 12.71
C PHE A 181 8.35 11.67 11.36
N LYS A 182 8.95 12.39 10.41
CA LYS A 182 8.42 12.57 9.05
C LYS A 182 8.93 11.46 8.12
N TYR A 183 8.52 10.22 8.39
CA TYR A 183 8.91 9.01 7.65
C TYR A 183 8.75 9.17 6.12
N TYR A 184 7.79 9.95 5.69
CA TYR A 184 7.45 10.19 4.27
C TYR A 184 8.41 11.14 3.54
N HIS A 185 9.40 11.72 4.23
CA HIS A 185 10.47 12.48 3.58
C HIS A 185 11.63 11.60 3.14
N PHE A 186 11.71 10.37 3.63
CA PHE A 186 12.74 9.43 3.26
C PHE A 186 12.25 8.58 2.08
N THR A 187 12.70 8.91 0.89
CA THR A 187 12.47 8.14 -0.35
C THR A 187 13.77 7.56 -0.88
N ASP A 188 14.85 8.33 -0.85
CA ASP A 188 16.18 7.92 -1.29
C ASP A 188 17.23 8.42 -0.30
N ALA A 189 18.24 7.60 -0.05
CA ALA A 189 19.36 7.93 0.81
C ALA A 189 20.55 8.38 -0.03
N GLU A 190 21.08 9.57 0.26
CA GLU A 190 22.34 10.02 -0.36
C GLU A 190 23.56 9.28 0.23
N THR A 191 23.43 8.75 1.44
CA THR A 191 24.49 8.06 2.17
C THR A 191 23.98 6.87 2.98
N GLU A 192 24.89 5.90 3.22
CA GLU A 192 24.62 4.79 4.14
C GLU A 192 24.18 5.28 5.55
N ALA A 193 24.75 6.41 6.02
CA ALA A 193 24.39 6.97 7.32
C ALA A 193 22.92 7.40 7.37
N GLU A 194 22.41 8.06 6.34
CA GLU A 194 20.99 8.47 6.26
C GLU A 194 20.06 7.27 6.24
N PHE A 195 20.38 6.23 5.48
CA PHE A 195 19.59 5.00 5.46
C PHE A 195 19.55 4.35 6.84
N ASN A 196 20.73 4.20 7.47
CA ASN A 196 20.85 3.59 8.78
C ASN A 196 20.13 4.41 9.87
N ASP A 197 20.21 5.75 9.82
CA ASP A 197 19.49 6.65 10.74
C ASP A 197 17.95 6.52 10.57
N TYR A 198 17.46 6.39 9.33
CA TYR A 198 16.04 6.13 9.07
C TYR A 198 15.57 4.81 9.68
N ILE A 199 16.29 3.72 9.43
CA ILE A 199 15.98 2.39 9.98
C ILE A 199 16.08 2.39 11.50
N ALA A 200 17.12 3.00 12.07
CA ALA A 200 17.28 3.12 13.52
C ALA A 200 16.10 3.87 14.14
N LYS A 201 15.63 4.96 13.50
CA LYS A 201 14.47 5.72 13.97
C LYS A 201 13.17 4.94 13.86
N CYS A 202 12.94 4.20 12.78
CA CYS A 202 11.80 3.31 12.65
C CYS A 202 11.77 2.25 13.78
N LYS A 203 12.93 1.66 14.09
CA LYS A 203 13.05 0.64 15.15
C LYS A 203 12.93 1.24 16.56
N GLU A 204 13.42 2.46 16.79
CA GLU A 204 13.23 3.19 18.07
C GLU A 204 11.74 3.42 18.37
N LEU A 205 10.96 3.77 17.35
CA LEU A 205 9.53 4.06 17.47
C LEU A 205 8.65 2.81 17.45
N ALA A 206 9.21 1.65 17.07
CA ALA A 206 8.47 0.43 16.85
C ALA A 206 7.69 -0.03 18.09
N LEU A 207 6.44 -0.43 17.90
CA LEU A 207 5.56 -0.96 18.95
C LEU A 207 6.09 -2.26 19.56
N TYR A 208 6.90 -2.98 18.81
CA TYR A 208 7.53 -4.24 19.22
C TYR A 208 8.74 -4.54 18.32
N ASP A 209 9.66 -5.32 18.83
CA ASP A 209 10.79 -5.82 18.03
C ASP A 209 10.33 -6.98 17.13
N THR A 210 10.57 -6.84 15.83
CA THR A 210 10.34 -7.84 14.78
C THR A 210 11.51 -8.81 14.65
N GLY A 211 12.71 -8.43 15.12
CA GLY A 211 13.96 -9.15 14.88
C GLY A 211 14.52 -8.94 13.47
N VAL A 212 13.82 -8.19 12.60
CA VAL A 212 14.22 -7.88 11.21
C VAL A 212 14.94 -6.52 11.18
N SER A 213 15.91 -6.37 10.28
CA SER A 213 16.57 -5.09 10.00
C SER A 213 16.83 -4.97 8.51
N ALA A 214 16.99 -3.74 8.04
CA ALA A 214 17.41 -3.44 6.68
C ALA A 214 18.81 -2.79 6.68
N GLU A 215 19.55 -2.99 5.60
CA GLU A 215 20.88 -2.46 5.38
C GLU A 215 20.88 -1.54 4.15
N TYR A 216 21.82 -0.61 4.06
CA TYR A 216 21.95 0.27 2.90
C TYR A 216 22.05 -0.53 1.59
N GLY A 217 21.19 -0.19 0.64
CA GLY A 217 21.01 -0.91 -0.62
C GLY A 217 19.83 -1.89 -0.62
N ASP A 218 19.23 -2.21 0.53
CA ASP A 218 17.92 -2.88 0.56
C ASP A 218 16.83 -1.90 0.08
N LYS A 219 15.82 -2.42 -0.62
CA LYS A 219 14.65 -1.65 -1.03
C LYS A 219 13.52 -1.81 -0.03
N LEU A 220 12.88 -0.69 0.29
CA LEU A 220 11.84 -0.61 1.30
C LEU A 220 10.49 -0.26 0.68
N ILE A 221 9.42 -0.70 1.36
CA ILE A 221 8.10 -0.09 1.24
C ILE A 221 7.65 0.41 2.61
N THR A 222 6.95 1.53 2.62
CA THR A 222 6.34 2.12 3.81
C THR A 222 4.86 2.31 3.58
N LEU A 223 4.03 1.49 4.23
CA LEU A 223 2.57 1.62 4.18
C LEU A 223 2.10 2.55 5.28
N SER A 224 1.19 3.45 4.96
CA SER A 224 0.67 4.42 5.91
C SER A 224 -0.84 4.64 5.78
N THR A 225 -1.51 4.64 6.93
CA THR A 225 -2.93 4.99 7.03
C THR A 225 -3.23 5.82 8.27
N CYS A 226 -4.45 6.36 8.36
CA CYS A 226 -4.91 7.10 9.52
C CYS A 226 -5.03 6.20 10.75
N GLU A 227 -4.63 6.72 11.91
CA GLU A 227 -4.78 6.11 13.22
C GLU A 227 -5.49 7.11 14.15
N TYR A 228 -6.59 6.69 14.75
CA TYR A 228 -7.54 7.62 15.37
C TYR A 228 -7.36 7.83 16.88
N SER A 229 -6.32 7.28 17.50
CA SER A 229 -6.05 7.54 18.93
C SER A 229 -5.52 8.96 19.19
N GLN A 230 -5.05 9.65 18.14
CA GLN A 230 -4.55 11.01 18.18
C GLN A 230 -4.99 11.81 16.94
N THR A 231 -5.11 13.14 17.09
CA THR A 231 -5.34 14.03 15.94
C THR A 231 -4.18 13.92 14.95
N ASN A 232 -4.50 13.71 13.69
CA ASN A 232 -3.52 13.48 12.61
C ASN A 232 -2.59 12.27 12.86
N GLY A 233 -3.04 11.30 13.67
CA GLY A 233 -2.33 10.06 13.91
C GLY A 233 -2.17 9.21 12.66
N ARG A 234 -1.07 8.48 12.58
CA ARG A 234 -0.78 7.48 11.53
C ARG A 234 -0.29 6.20 12.18
N ILE A 235 -0.72 5.08 11.64
CA ILE A 235 -0.01 3.80 11.77
C ILE A 235 0.84 3.61 10.52
N VAL A 236 2.09 3.22 10.73
CA VAL A 236 3.10 3.07 9.69
C VAL A 236 3.70 1.68 9.79
N VAL A 237 3.77 0.98 8.67
CA VAL A 237 4.42 -0.33 8.52
C VAL A 237 5.55 -0.17 7.52
N VAL A 238 6.78 -0.40 7.96
CA VAL A 238 7.99 -0.38 7.13
C VAL A 238 8.44 -1.81 6.90
N ALA A 239 8.63 -2.18 5.64
CA ALA A 239 9.09 -3.50 5.24
C ALA A 239 10.22 -3.41 4.23
N LYS A 240 11.10 -4.41 4.21
CA LYS A 240 12.21 -4.51 3.26
C LYS A 240 11.94 -5.62 2.24
N MET A 241 12.37 -5.42 1.01
CA MET A 241 12.32 -6.42 -0.05
C MET A 241 13.14 -7.66 0.36
N MET A 242 12.55 -8.82 0.18
CA MET A 242 13.22 -10.11 0.35
C MET A 242 14.06 -10.41 -0.91
N LYS A 243 15.22 -11.07 -0.71
CA LYS A 243 16.14 -11.43 -1.81
C LYS A 243 15.85 -12.83 -2.30
#